data_4a53a6d1440f087d88747f7432fef872
#
_entry.id   4a53a6d1440f087d88747f7432fef872
#
_cell.length_a   1.000
_cell.length_b   1.000
_cell.length_c   1.000
_cell.angle_alpha   90.00
_cell.angle_beta   90.00
_cell.angle_gamma   90.00
#
_symmetry.space_group_name_H-M   'P 1'
#
loop_
_entity.id
_entity.type
_entity.pdbx_description
1 polymer ?
#
loop_
_entity_poly.entity_id
_entity_poly.type
_entity_poly.pdbx_seq_one_letter_code
_entity_poly.pdbx_strand_id
1 'polypeptide(L)'
;MMKLIDLTMPIWEGAGYGEILPFTNSPVRLHEYMYYDKHGLRMTRMKLDGETGSPFMVPHQRNPFDPTPLQPEPKFSWLLDEIPLEKLILRDTVILDIRAPETHEITPDEMEVAIKRADYQKGDEVLLRTGWGTRERAYELGIDYYKRTPSIHFDAAALLAKKMDEMDSGLFMTDCGLVNPPRVQGNNWFRGEAPLIPHPKPWPSAEARERVIDLGAHKHGSPHPSSYGALIKKTMAGCKCLIDCDQISEKRVKMIVLPLLIKNGGASPCRFIAVEE
;
A
#
# COMPACT_ATOMS: atom_id res chain seq x y z
N MET A 1 -11.80 21.70 18.82
CA MET A 1 -10.90 22.37 17.82
C MET A 1 -10.43 21.26 16.89
N MET A 2 -10.73 21.35 15.62
CA MET A 2 -10.34 20.34 14.62
C MET A 2 -8.82 20.20 14.58
N LYS A 3 -8.31 18.97 14.72
CA LYS A 3 -6.89 18.63 14.64
C LYS A 3 -6.63 17.85 13.36
N LEU A 4 -5.65 18.29 12.57
CA LEU A 4 -5.21 17.59 11.36
C LEU A 4 -3.90 16.85 11.67
N ILE A 5 -3.85 15.56 11.31
CA ILE A 5 -2.69 14.70 11.48
C ILE A 5 -2.27 14.18 10.12
N ASP A 6 -1.06 14.51 9.72
CA ASP A 6 -0.48 14.04 8.45
C ASP A 6 0.16 12.66 8.65
N LEU A 7 -0.43 11.66 8.03
CA LEU A 7 -0.01 10.26 8.11
C LEU A 7 0.84 9.83 6.91
N THR A 8 1.35 10.80 6.15
CA THR A 8 2.02 10.53 4.88
C THR A 8 3.51 10.31 5.07
N MET A 9 4.03 9.19 4.58
CA MET A 9 5.47 8.97 4.50
C MET A 9 6.10 9.95 3.50
N PRO A 10 7.10 10.73 3.91
CA PRO A 10 7.81 11.62 3.00
C PRO A 10 8.48 10.85 1.85
N ILE A 11 8.66 11.53 0.73
CA ILE A 11 9.41 11.03 -0.41
C ILE A 11 10.76 11.73 -0.43
N TRP A 12 11.86 10.97 -0.47
CA TRP A 12 13.23 11.48 -0.52
C TRP A 12 14.06 10.78 -1.58
N GLU A 13 15.21 11.35 -1.92
CA GLU A 13 16.14 10.75 -2.87
C GLU A 13 16.59 9.37 -2.39
N GLY A 14 16.45 8.36 -3.24
CA GLY A 14 16.79 6.98 -2.90
C GLY A 14 15.68 6.20 -2.19
N ALA A 15 14.57 6.85 -1.79
CA ALA A 15 13.42 6.13 -1.24
C ALA A 15 12.86 5.12 -2.25
N GLY A 16 12.30 4.02 -1.76
CA GLY A 16 11.61 3.03 -2.59
C GLY A 16 11.95 1.59 -2.24
N TYR A 17 11.23 0.67 -2.86
CA TYR A 17 11.38 -0.78 -2.66
C TYR A 17 12.42 -1.43 -3.58
N GLY A 18 13.19 -0.65 -4.35
CA GLY A 18 14.00 -1.14 -5.46
C GLY A 18 14.91 -2.32 -5.17
N GLU A 19 15.41 -2.43 -3.93
CA GLU A 19 16.22 -3.56 -3.50
C GLU A 19 15.41 -4.76 -3.00
N ILE A 20 14.13 -4.53 -2.60
CA ILE A 20 13.25 -5.60 -2.12
C ILE A 20 12.50 -6.25 -3.29
N LEU A 21 12.10 -5.43 -4.25
CA LEU A 21 11.36 -5.84 -5.43
C LEU A 21 12.07 -5.30 -6.67
N PRO A 22 13.19 -5.91 -7.08
CA PRO A 22 14.11 -5.37 -8.10
C PRO A 22 13.46 -5.14 -9.48
N PHE A 23 12.27 -5.65 -9.70
CA PHE A 23 11.52 -5.44 -10.95
C PHE A 23 10.37 -4.45 -10.81
N THR A 24 10.01 -4.01 -9.60
CA THR A 24 8.86 -3.14 -9.43
C THR A 24 9.22 -1.68 -9.20
N ASN A 25 10.34 -1.40 -8.51
CA ASN A 25 10.58 -0.02 -8.08
C ASN A 25 12.01 0.42 -8.31
N SER A 26 12.18 1.38 -9.20
CA SER A 26 13.41 2.17 -9.24
C SER A 26 13.47 3.05 -7.99
N PRO A 27 14.64 3.25 -7.37
CA PRO A 27 14.78 4.24 -6.33
C PRO A 27 14.31 5.61 -6.80
N VAL A 28 13.69 6.36 -5.91
CA VAL A 28 13.32 7.75 -6.19
C VAL A 28 14.53 8.55 -6.64
N ARG A 29 14.38 9.29 -7.72
CA ARG A 29 15.39 10.22 -8.22
C ARG A 29 14.80 11.62 -8.26
N LEU A 30 15.47 12.52 -7.56
CA LEU A 30 15.16 13.94 -7.53
C LEU A 30 16.29 14.69 -8.22
N HIS A 31 16.04 15.20 -9.41
CA HIS A 31 17.05 15.92 -10.18
C HIS A 31 16.66 17.40 -10.34
N GLU A 32 17.42 18.27 -9.71
CA GLU A 32 17.31 19.71 -9.93
C GLU A 32 18.02 20.09 -11.23
N TYR A 33 17.29 20.62 -12.19
CA TYR A 33 17.84 21.00 -13.49
C TYR A 33 17.77 22.50 -13.75
N MET A 34 17.09 23.26 -12.88
CA MET A 34 17.13 24.72 -12.86
C MET A 34 17.36 25.19 -11.43
N TYR A 35 18.22 26.18 -11.27
CA TYR A 35 18.64 26.73 -9.99
C TYR A 35 18.29 28.20 -9.92
N TYR A 36 17.77 28.64 -8.80
CA TYR A 36 17.25 29.99 -8.63
C TYR A 36 18.31 31.08 -8.91
N ASP A 37 19.54 30.89 -8.42
CA ASP A 37 20.67 31.79 -8.59
C ASP A 37 21.12 31.96 -10.06
N LYS A 38 20.90 30.96 -10.90
CA LYS A 38 21.30 30.97 -12.31
C LYS A 38 20.16 31.27 -13.27
N HIS A 39 18.94 30.85 -12.93
CA HIS A 39 17.81 30.81 -13.85
C HIS A 39 16.59 31.61 -13.37
N GLY A 40 16.66 32.20 -12.15
CA GLY A 40 15.54 32.92 -11.54
C GLY A 40 14.38 32.05 -11.07
N LEU A 41 14.52 30.71 -11.20
CA LEU A 41 13.53 29.73 -10.73
C LEU A 41 14.22 28.41 -10.40
N ARG A 42 13.56 27.61 -9.57
CA ARG A 42 14.00 26.27 -9.20
C ARG A 42 13.03 25.23 -9.79
N MET A 43 13.55 24.25 -10.49
CA MET A 43 12.76 23.14 -11.03
C MET A 43 13.40 21.81 -10.73
N THR A 44 12.59 20.89 -10.22
CA THR A 44 13.00 19.52 -9.90
C THR A 44 12.25 18.55 -10.79
N ARG A 45 12.99 17.67 -11.44
CA ARG A 45 12.41 16.50 -12.11
C ARG A 45 12.37 15.35 -11.12
N MET A 46 11.21 14.71 -11.00
CA MET A 46 11.03 13.54 -10.16
C MET A 46 10.88 12.29 -11.03
N LYS A 47 11.59 11.20 -10.66
CA LYS A 47 11.34 9.84 -11.15
C LYS A 47 10.98 9.00 -9.95
N LEU A 48 9.76 8.48 -9.94
CA LEU A 48 9.23 7.65 -8.86
C LEU A 48 8.18 6.68 -9.42
N ASP A 49 7.93 5.61 -8.70
CA ASP A 49 6.88 4.64 -9.01
C ASP A 49 5.59 4.96 -8.26
N GLY A 50 4.46 4.45 -8.74
CA GLY A 50 3.16 4.66 -8.11
C GLY A 50 3.06 4.14 -6.67
N GLU A 51 3.93 3.20 -6.28
CA GLU A 51 3.98 2.65 -4.92
C GLU A 51 4.99 3.36 -4.01
N THR A 52 5.51 4.53 -4.40
CA THR A 52 6.48 5.29 -3.59
C THR A 52 5.82 5.95 -2.39
N GLY A 53 6.49 5.95 -1.24
CA GLY A 53 6.04 6.60 -0.01
C GLY A 53 4.85 5.88 0.61
N SER A 54 3.77 6.60 0.88
CA SER A 54 2.46 6.05 1.27
C SER A 54 1.61 5.90 0.01
N PRO A 55 1.54 4.70 -0.60
CA PRO A 55 0.81 4.52 -1.84
C PRO A 55 -0.68 4.30 -1.61
N PHE A 56 -1.45 4.77 -2.57
CA PHE A 56 -2.83 4.38 -2.81
C PHE A 56 -2.86 3.45 -4.02
N MET A 57 -3.33 2.22 -3.86
CA MET A 57 -3.29 1.18 -4.89
C MET A 57 -4.68 0.62 -5.10
N VAL A 58 -5.21 0.79 -6.30
CA VAL A 58 -6.48 0.17 -6.69
C VAL A 58 -6.28 -1.30 -7.05
N PRO A 59 -7.33 -2.12 -7.02
CA PRO A 59 -7.24 -3.49 -7.52
C PRO A 59 -6.78 -3.48 -8.98
N HIS A 60 -5.67 -4.14 -9.30
CA HIS A 60 -5.04 -4.14 -10.64
C HIS A 60 -5.81 -4.97 -11.66
N GLN A 61 -7.04 -4.55 -12.00
CA GLN A 61 -7.85 -5.42 -12.82
C GLN A 61 -8.10 -4.93 -14.21
N ARG A 62 -7.86 -3.66 -14.42
CA ARG A 62 -7.87 -3.09 -15.75
C ARG A 62 -6.45 -2.75 -16.16
N ASN A 63 -5.71 -3.73 -16.64
CA ASN A 63 -4.63 -3.41 -17.54
C ASN A 63 -5.27 -3.02 -18.88
N PRO A 64 -5.22 -1.77 -19.34
CA PRO A 64 -5.78 -1.39 -20.63
C PRO A 64 -5.12 -2.13 -21.81
N PHE A 65 -3.97 -2.77 -21.55
CA PHE A 65 -3.22 -3.59 -22.50
C PHE A 65 -3.47 -5.10 -22.32
N ASP A 66 -4.21 -5.50 -21.30
CA ASP A 66 -4.55 -6.90 -21.03
C ASP A 66 -5.99 -7.00 -20.53
N PRO A 67 -6.92 -7.27 -21.45
CA PRO A 67 -8.33 -7.36 -21.12
C PRO A 67 -8.71 -8.64 -20.36
N THR A 68 -7.74 -9.52 -20.04
CA THR A 68 -8.04 -10.76 -19.30
C THR A 68 -8.52 -10.41 -17.89
N PRO A 69 -9.77 -10.67 -17.53
CA PRO A 69 -10.27 -10.34 -16.21
C PRO A 69 -9.61 -11.23 -15.15
N LEU A 70 -9.26 -10.62 -14.02
CA LEU A 70 -8.84 -11.40 -12.84
C LEU A 70 -10.04 -12.19 -12.32
N GLN A 71 -9.80 -13.45 -11.95
CA GLN A 71 -10.82 -14.31 -11.33
C GLN A 71 -10.46 -14.60 -9.86
N PRO A 72 -11.41 -14.48 -8.91
CA PRO A 72 -12.73 -13.85 -9.06
C PRO A 72 -12.63 -12.34 -9.26
N GLU A 73 -13.61 -11.77 -9.94
CA GLU A 73 -13.69 -10.33 -10.12
C GLU A 73 -13.79 -9.62 -8.76
N PRO A 74 -13.09 -8.49 -8.57
CA PRO A 74 -13.20 -7.75 -7.33
C PRO A 74 -14.46 -6.92 -7.27
N LYS A 75 -14.81 -6.53 -6.06
CA LYS A 75 -15.97 -5.70 -5.75
C LYS A 75 -15.93 -4.35 -6.48
N PHE A 76 -14.74 -3.77 -6.61
CA PHE A 76 -14.51 -2.49 -7.27
C PHE A 76 -13.50 -2.66 -8.40
N SER A 77 -13.73 -1.98 -9.52
CA SER A 77 -12.88 -2.05 -10.72
C SER A 77 -12.43 -0.67 -11.21
N TRP A 78 -12.43 0.32 -10.31
CA TRP A 78 -12.02 1.69 -10.64
C TRP A 78 -10.51 1.81 -10.85
N LEU A 79 -10.13 2.67 -11.78
CA LEU A 79 -8.78 3.23 -11.90
C LEU A 79 -8.70 4.55 -11.12
N LEU A 80 -7.51 5.10 -10.93
CA LEU A 80 -7.31 6.30 -10.11
C LEU A 80 -8.17 7.49 -10.55
N ASP A 81 -8.34 7.68 -11.84
CA ASP A 81 -9.12 8.77 -12.43
C ASP A 81 -10.63 8.51 -12.49
N GLU A 82 -11.07 7.33 -12.09
CA GLU A 82 -12.48 6.94 -12.07
C GLU A 82 -13.08 7.00 -10.65
N ILE A 83 -12.26 7.15 -9.60
CA ILE A 83 -12.73 7.13 -8.21
C ILE A 83 -13.46 8.42 -7.87
N PRO A 84 -14.72 8.35 -7.43
CA PRO A 84 -15.47 9.54 -6.99
C PRO A 84 -14.83 10.20 -5.76
N LEU A 85 -14.77 11.54 -5.74
CA LEU A 85 -14.13 12.28 -4.63
C LEU A 85 -14.80 12.03 -3.27
N GLU A 86 -16.09 11.80 -3.24
CA GLU A 86 -16.84 11.48 -2.01
C GLU A 86 -16.41 10.14 -1.38
N LYS A 87 -15.68 9.30 -2.13
CA LYS A 87 -15.06 8.09 -1.61
C LYS A 87 -13.68 8.31 -0.99
N LEU A 88 -13.13 9.51 -1.14
CA LEU A 88 -11.77 9.85 -0.73
C LEU A 88 -11.70 10.93 0.36
N ILE A 89 -12.75 11.73 0.52
CA ILE A 89 -12.71 12.91 1.38
C ILE A 89 -13.65 12.75 2.56
N LEU A 90 -13.14 13.04 3.76
CA LEU A 90 -13.85 13.01 5.05
C LEU A 90 -14.58 11.67 5.31
N ARG A 91 -13.91 10.56 4.95
CA ARG A 91 -14.41 9.21 5.17
C ARG A 91 -14.31 8.82 6.63
N ASP A 92 -15.42 8.44 7.22
CA ASP A 92 -15.40 7.85 8.56
C ASP A 92 -14.55 6.59 8.54
N THR A 93 -13.62 6.50 9.49
CA THR A 93 -12.59 5.46 9.51
C THR A 93 -12.42 4.93 10.92
N VAL A 94 -12.59 3.62 11.08
CA VAL A 94 -12.34 2.93 12.35
C VAL A 94 -10.85 2.58 12.47
N ILE A 95 -10.32 2.72 13.68
CA ILE A 95 -8.96 2.34 14.01
C ILE A 95 -8.96 0.93 14.62
N LEU A 96 -8.38 -0.03 13.91
CA LEU A 96 -8.06 -1.35 14.45
C LEU A 96 -6.65 -1.31 15.04
N ASP A 97 -6.55 -1.31 16.37
CA ASP A 97 -5.28 -1.15 17.09
C ASP A 97 -4.70 -2.52 17.48
N ILE A 98 -3.66 -2.95 16.78
CA ILE A 98 -2.92 -4.19 17.04
C ILE A 98 -1.45 -3.84 17.17
N ARG A 99 -0.97 -3.63 18.39
CA ARG A 99 0.44 -3.32 18.63
C ARG A 99 1.30 -4.52 18.28
N ALA A 100 2.01 -4.43 17.16
CA ALA A 100 2.79 -5.52 16.62
C ALA A 100 4.28 -5.17 16.61
N PRO A 101 5.13 -6.01 17.25
CA PRO A 101 6.58 -5.82 17.19
C PRO A 101 7.11 -6.09 15.78
N GLU A 102 8.38 -5.77 15.59
CA GLU A 102 9.13 -6.05 14.39
C GLU A 102 8.95 -7.51 13.93
N THR A 103 8.74 -7.71 12.63
CA THR A 103 8.56 -9.02 11.96
C THR A 103 7.38 -9.86 12.45
N HIS A 104 6.56 -9.32 13.34
CA HIS A 104 5.38 -10.03 13.82
C HIS A 104 4.36 -10.24 12.70
N GLU A 105 3.80 -11.44 12.64
CA GLU A 105 2.72 -11.76 11.73
C GLU A 105 1.40 -11.77 12.52
N ILE A 106 0.55 -10.76 12.28
CA ILE A 106 -0.74 -10.58 12.94
C ILE A 106 -1.63 -11.80 12.68
N THR A 107 -2.04 -12.46 13.73
CA THR A 107 -2.83 -13.69 13.71
C THR A 107 -4.33 -13.43 13.54
N PRO A 108 -5.13 -14.45 13.15
CA PRO A 108 -6.58 -14.34 13.12
C PRO A 108 -7.20 -13.96 14.46
N ASP A 109 -6.67 -14.50 15.57
CA ASP A 109 -7.19 -14.23 16.92
C ASP A 109 -6.96 -12.77 17.32
N GLU A 110 -5.77 -12.21 17.04
CA GLU A 110 -5.46 -10.80 17.29
C GLU A 110 -6.38 -9.89 16.45
N MET A 111 -6.60 -10.24 15.19
CA MET A 111 -7.50 -9.50 14.30
C MET A 111 -8.94 -9.54 14.80
N GLU A 112 -9.42 -10.71 15.21
CA GLU A 112 -10.77 -10.85 15.75
C GLU A 112 -10.96 -10.02 17.04
N VAL A 113 -9.98 -10.02 17.92
CA VAL A 113 -9.99 -9.22 19.14
C VAL A 113 -10.01 -7.73 18.81
N ALA A 114 -9.20 -7.28 17.85
CA ALA A 114 -9.18 -5.87 17.44
C ALA A 114 -10.53 -5.43 16.86
N ILE A 115 -11.12 -6.23 15.97
CA ILE A 115 -12.44 -5.96 15.40
C ILE A 115 -13.52 -5.87 16.47
N LYS A 116 -13.51 -6.77 17.46
CA LYS A 116 -14.49 -6.76 18.56
C LYS A 116 -14.35 -5.55 19.49
N ARG A 117 -13.13 -5.03 19.65
CA ARG A 117 -12.84 -3.86 20.52
C ARG A 117 -13.07 -2.52 19.82
N ALA A 118 -13.08 -2.53 18.51
CA ALA A 118 -13.27 -1.33 17.70
C ALA A 118 -14.75 -0.92 17.68
N ASP A 119 -14.99 0.37 17.60
CA ASP A 119 -16.32 0.94 17.35
C ASP A 119 -16.60 0.96 15.83
N TYR A 120 -16.60 -0.25 15.23
CA TYR A 120 -16.71 -0.42 13.80
C TYR A 120 -18.17 -0.28 13.34
N GLN A 121 -18.47 0.77 12.61
CA GLN A 121 -19.80 1.08 12.11
C GLN A 121 -19.91 0.82 10.60
N LYS A 122 -21.13 0.63 10.12
CA LYS A 122 -21.37 0.40 8.70
C LYS A 122 -20.98 1.63 7.88
N GLY A 123 -20.18 1.41 6.86
CA GLY A 123 -19.67 2.46 5.99
C GLY A 123 -18.34 3.07 6.44
N ASP A 124 -17.81 2.64 7.60
CA ASP A 124 -16.46 3.03 8.02
C ASP A 124 -15.41 2.41 7.11
N GLU A 125 -14.40 3.17 6.78
CA GLU A 125 -13.15 2.68 6.24
C GLU A 125 -12.26 2.10 7.35
N VAL A 126 -11.21 1.38 7.03
CA VAL A 126 -10.35 0.70 8.03
C VAL A 126 -8.94 1.24 8.01
N LEU A 127 -8.44 1.66 9.17
CA LEU A 127 -7.03 1.88 9.45
C LEU A 127 -6.52 0.84 10.48
N LEU A 128 -5.72 -0.12 10.04
CA LEU A 128 -4.99 -1.03 10.90
C LEU A 128 -3.72 -0.36 11.38
N ARG A 129 -3.65 -0.06 12.69
CA ARG A 129 -2.54 0.59 13.35
C ARG A 129 -1.71 -0.42 14.14
N THR A 130 -0.45 -0.57 13.78
CA THR A 130 0.48 -1.48 14.46
C THR A 130 1.48 -0.77 15.37
N GLY A 131 1.66 0.54 15.18
CA GLY A 131 2.71 1.32 15.82
C GLY A 131 4.07 1.14 15.14
N TRP A 132 4.11 0.50 13.97
CA TRP A 132 5.34 0.36 13.20
C TRP A 132 5.72 1.66 12.49
N GLY A 133 4.76 2.31 11.86
CA GLY A 133 4.95 3.46 10.99
C GLY A 133 5.28 4.72 11.76
N THR A 134 6.56 5.03 11.93
CA THR A 134 7.03 6.34 12.40
C THR A 134 8.01 6.94 11.41
N ARG A 135 8.05 8.27 11.37
CA ARG A 135 8.95 9.02 10.48
C ARG A 135 10.41 8.73 10.78
N GLU A 136 10.77 8.72 12.06
CA GLU A 136 12.14 8.41 12.51
C GLU A 136 12.55 7.02 12.05
N ARG A 137 11.71 6.01 12.31
CA ARG A 137 12.00 4.64 11.92
C ARG A 137 12.15 4.47 10.41
N ALA A 138 11.32 5.14 9.63
CA ALA A 138 11.42 5.09 8.18
C ALA A 138 12.74 5.66 7.66
N TYR A 139 13.22 6.76 8.23
CA TYR A 139 14.52 7.34 7.86
C TYR A 139 15.71 6.52 8.37
N GLU A 140 15.66 6.03 9.60
CA GLU A 140 16.76 5.27 10.21
C GLU A 140 16.97 3.92 9.55
N LEU A 141 15.89 3.21 9.26
CA LEU A 141 15.97 1.87 8.69
C LEU A 141 16.09 1.86 7.16
N GLY A 142 15.67 2.92 6.48
CA GLY A 142 15.68 2.91 5.01
C GLY A 142 14.96 1.69 4.43
N ILE A 143 15.70 0.87 3.66
CA ILE A 143 15.16 -0.36 3.05
C ILE A 143 14.73 -1.40 4.09
N ASP A 144 15.39 -1.46 5.24
CA ASP A 144 15.07 -2.42 6.30
C ASP A 144 13.74 -2.11 6.99
N TYR A 145 13.21 -0.89 6.85
CA TYR A 145 11.86 -0.55 7.26
C TYR A 145 10.82 -1.54 6.69
N TYR A 146 10.97 -1.89 5.43
CA TYR A 146 10.07 -2.81 4.75
C TYR A 146 10.36 -4.28 5.06
N LYS A 147 11.61 -4.65 5.30
CA LYS A 147 12.02 -6.03 5.61
C LYS A 147 11.62 -6.44 7.02
N ARG A 148 11.60 -5.48 7.95
CA ARG A 148 11.39 -5.70 9.38
C ARG A 148 9.97 -5.36 9.83
N THR A 149 9.12 -4.90 8.93
CA THR A 149 7.73 -4.52 9.22
C THR A 149 6.92 -5.69 9.78
N PRO A 150 5.94 -5.44 10.67
CA PRO A 150 4.86 -6.37 10.91
C PRO A 150 4.11 -6.67 9.61
N SER A 151 3.42 -7.80 9.57
CA SER A 151 2.65 -8.26 8.42
C SER A 151 1.35 -8.91 8.88
N ILE A 152 0.48 -9.28 7.95
CA ILE A 152 -0.82 -9.85 8.28
C ILE A 152 -0.85 -11.30 7.77
N HIS A 153 -1.15 -12.26 8.68
CA HIS A 153 -1.41 -13.63 8.26
C HIS A 153 -2.56 -13.68 7.26
N PHE A 154 -2.50 -14.61 6.30
CA PHE A 154 -3.55 -14.72 5.28
C PHE A 154 -4.95 -14.87 5.86
N ASP A 155 -5.12 -15.76 6.85
CA ASP A 155 -6.43 -15.99 7.46
C ASP A 155 -6.93 -14.76 8.24
N ALA A 156 -6.02 -13.99 8.86
CA ALA A 156 -6.35 -12.71 9.48
C ALA A 156 -6.82 -11.67 8.44
N ALA A 157 -6.14 -11.61 7.30
CA ALA A 157 -6.53 -10.75 6.20
C ALA A 157 -7.87 -11.17 5.58
N ALA A 158 -8.11 -12.47 5.43
CA ALA A 158 -9.38 -13.00 4.93
C ALA A 158 -10.55 -12.70 5.89
N LEU A 159 -10.32 -12.83 7.20
CA LEU A 159 -11.28 -12.48 8.24
C LEU A 159 -11.62 -10.99 8.18
N LEU A 160 -10.60 -10.12 8.11
CA LEU A 160 -10.80 -8.68 7.97
C LEU A 160 -11.52 -8.33 6.68
N ALA A 161 -11.11 -8.90 5.54
CA ALA A 161 -11.76 -8.67 4.24
C ALA A 161 -13.25 -9.02 4.25
N LYS A 162 -13.60 -10.15 4.89
CA LYS A 162 -15.00 -10.54 5.09
C LYS A 162 -15.75 -9.50 5.93
N LYS A 163 -15.14 -9.06 7.04
CA LYS A 163 -15.74 -8.03 7.90
C LYS A 163 -15.91 -6.70 7.17
N MET A 164 -14.92 -6.26 6.40
CA MET A 164 -15.00 -5.05 5.59
C MET A 164 -16.13 -5.13 4.56
N ASP A 165 -16.33 -6.28 3.92
CA ASP A 165 -17.41 -6.49 2.98
C ASP A 165 -18.79 -6.41 3.66
N GLU A 166 -18.95 -7.01 4.85
CA GLU A 166 -20.17 -6.92 5.68
C GLU A 166 -20.47 -5.49 6.12
N MET A 167 -19.44 -4.70 6.41
CA MET A 167 -19.54 -3.31 6.88
C MET A 167 -19.58 -2.29 5.75
N ASP A 168 -19.48 -2.71 4.50
CA ASP A 168 -19.44 -1.88 3.29
C ASP A 168 -18.27 -0.89 3.25
N SER A 169 -17.11 -1.33 3.75
CA SER A 169 -15.85 -0.57 3.71
C SER A 169 -15.22 -0.62 2.33
N GLY A 170 -14.71 0.51 1.87
CA GLY A 170 -14.07 0.65 0.56
C GLY A 170 -12.55 0.81 0.62
N LEU A 171 -11.99 1.28 1.75
CA LEU A 171 -10.56 1.53 1.91
C LEU A 171 -9.97 0.68 3.03
N PHE A 172 -8.85 0.04 2.73
CA PHE A 172 -7.97 -0.55 3.71
C PHE A 172 -6.68 0.26 3.80
N MET A 173 -6.32 0.72 4.99
CA MET A 173 -5.12 1.50 5.27
C MET A 173 -4.31 0.85 6.40
N THR A 174 -2.98 0.96 6.36
CA THR A 174 -2.12 0.45 7.44
C THR A 174 -0.79 1.20 7.51
N ASP A 175 -0.21 1.22 8.69
CA ASP A 175 1.16 1.68 8.94
C ASP A 175 2.22 0.59 8.71
N CYS A 176 1.82 -0.63 8.35
CA CYS A 176 2.77 -1.66 7.92
C CYS A 176 3.48 -1.22 6.62
N GLY A 177 4.78 -1.52 6.53
CA GLY A 177 5.54 -1.32 5.29
C GLY A 177 5.13 -2.31 4.20
N LEU A 178 4.79 -3.54 4.59
CA LEU A 178 4.27 -4.60 3.73
C LEU A 178 3.08 -5.25 4.41
N VAL A 179 2.08 -5.62 3.62
CA VAL A 179 0.88 -6.34 4.11
C VAL A 179 1.14 -7.84 4.14
N ASN A 180 1.74 -8.38 3.08
CA ASN A 180 2.10 -9.78 3.02
C ASN A 180 3.31 -10.09 3.89
N PRO A 181 3.33 -11.24 4.60
CA PRO A 181 4.55 -11.70 5.24
C PRO A 181 5.71 -11.82 4.25
N PRO A 182 6.94 -11.48 4.64
CA PRO A 182 8.12 -11.59 3.77
C PRO A 182 8.31 -12.95 3.11
N ARG A 183 7.91 -14.02 3.81
CA ARG A 183 7.94 -15.40 3.27
C ARG A 183 7.00 -15.63 2.08
N VAL A 184 5.95 -14.84 1.94
CA VAL A 184 4.94 -14.96 0.88
C VAL A 184 5.32 -14.14 -0.35
N GLN A 185 6.12 -13.11 -0.17
CA GLN A 185 6.57 -12.27 -1.29
C GLN A 185 7.70 -12.87 -2.12
N GLY A 186 7.90 -14.16 -2.01
CA GLY A 186 8.90 -14.92 -2.74
C GLY A 186 10.22 -15.00 -1.95
N ASN A 187 10.45 -16.15 -1.31
CA ASN A 187 11.62 -16.39 -0.45
C ASN A 187 12.97 -16.04 -1.09
N ASN A 188 13.05 -16.05 -2.42
CA ASN A 188 14.29 -15.81 -3.14
C ASN A 188 14.62 -14.33 -3.33
N TRP A 189 13.66 -13.43 -3.18
CA TRP A 189 13.81 -11.99 -3.41
C TRP A 189 14.51 -11.31 -2.24
N PHE A 190 14.13 -11.70 -1.01
CA PHE A 190 14.73 -11.16 0.20
C PHE A 190 16.14 -11.73 0.46
N ARG A 191 16.51 -12.83 -0.21
CA ARG A 191 17.84 -13.47 -0.06
C ARG A 191 18.86 -13.06 -1.11
N GLY A 192 18.48 -12.19 -2.06
CA GLY A 192 19.37 -11.82 -3.17
C GLY A 192 19.62 -12.95 -4.17
N GLU A 193 18.85 -14.03 -4.09
CA GLU A 193 18.98 -15.21 -4.95
C GLU A 193 18.09 -15.14 -6.21
N ALA A 194 17.24 -14.11 -6.32
CA ALA A 194 16.47 -13.90 -7.53
C ALA A 194 17.42 -13.51 -8.68
N PRO A 195 17.34 -14.15 -9.83
CA PRO A 195 18.10 -13.70 -10.98
C PRO A 195 17.67 -12.27 -11.30
N LEU A 196 18.64 -11.37 -11.42
CA LEU A 196 18.41 -10.02 -11.93
C LEU A 196 17.85 -10.16 -13.34
N ILE A 197 16.53 -10.07 -13.45
CA ILE A 197 15.90 -9.97 -14.75
C ILE A 197 16.15 -8.54 -15.20
N PRO A 198 16.98 -8.32 -16.24
CA PRO A 198 17.14 -6.99 -16.78
C PRO A 198 15.77 -6.46 -17.14
N HIS A 199 15.42 -5.29 -16.61
CA HIS A 199 14.13 -4.66 -16.89
C HIS A 199 14.00 -4.47 -18.42
N PRO A 200 13.20 -5.26 -19.13
CA PRO A 200 13.05 -5.06 -20.55
C PRO A 200 12.25 -3.77 -20.77
N LYS A 201 12.75 -2.95 -21.63
CA LYS A 201 12.03 -1.79 -22.17
C LYS A 201 11.10 -2.29 -23.25
N PRO A 202 9.94 -1.69 -23.35
CA PRO A 202 8.66 -2.00 -22.76
C PRO A 202 8.44 -3.53 -22.84
N TRP A 203 7.67 -4.14 -21.99
CA TRP A 203 7.39 -5.60 -21.91
C TRP A 203 7.50 -6.26 -23.29
N PRO A 204 8.56 -7.01 -23.59
CA PRO A 204 8.91 -7.24 -24.99
C PRO A 204 8.13 -8.34 -25.65
N SER A 205 7.46 -9.21 -24.93
CA SER A 205 6.66 -10.27 -25.50
C SER A 205 5.80 -11.00 -24.47
N ALA A 206 4.79 -11.73 -24.96
CA ALA A 206 4.01 -12.67 -24.17
C ALA A 206 4.90 -13.68 -23.45
N GLU A 207 6.00 -14.11 -24.06
CA GLU A 207 6.97 -15.06 -23.47
C GLU A 207 7.77 -14.47 -22.29
N ALA A 208 8.14 -13.19 -22.32
CA ALA A 208 8.77 -12.53 -21.19
C ALA A 208 7.79 -12.40 -20.01
N ARG A 209 6.52 -12.18 -20.31
CA ARG A 209 5.42 -12.17 -19.36
C ARG A 209 5.19 -13.55 -18.74
N GLU A 210 5.16 -14.60 -19.55
CA GLU A 210 5.06 -15.98 -19.07
C GLU A 210 6.24 -16.36 -18.17
N ARG A 211 7.46 -15.94 -18.48
CA ARG A 211 8.63 -16.16 -17.61
C ARG A 211 8.51 -15.47 -16.26
N VAL A 212 7.99 -14.24 -16.20
CA VAL A 212 7.75 -13.54 -14.93
C VAL A 212 6.64 -14.25 -14.14
N ILE A 213 5.62 -14.74 -14.82
CA ILE A 213 4.56 -15.57 -14.24
C ILE A 213 5.15 -16.92 -13.78
N ASP A 214 6.03 -17.56 -14.56
CA ASP A 214 6.68 -18.82 -14.24
C ASP A 214 7.67 -18.72 -13.07
N LEU A 215 8.27 -17.55 -12.84
CA LEU A 215 9.12 -17.28 -11.67
C LEU A 215 8.32 -17.12 -10.37
N GLY A 216 7.01 -17.34 -10.41
CA GLY A 216 6.17 -17.46 -9.22
C GLY A 216 5.69 -16.14 -8.64
N ALA A 217 5.98 -15.00 -9.30
CA ALA A 217 5.53 -13.70 -8.81
C ALA A 217 3.99 -13.59 -8.73
N HIS A 218 3.27 -14.33 -9.58
CA HIS A 218 1.80 -14.32 -9.62
C HIS A 218 1.18 -15.64 -10.11
N LYS A 219 1.84 -16.81 -9.91
CA LYS A 219 1.12 -18.04 -10.19
C LYS A 219 -0.13 -18.07 -9.32
N HIS A 220 -1.28 -18.07 -9.98
CA HIS A 220 -2.49 -18.64 -9.42
C HIS A 220 -2.15 -20.08 -9.02
N GLY A 221 -1.79 -20.29 -7.75
CA GLY A 221 -1.26 -21.56 -7.28
C GLY A 221 0.03 -21.44 -6.48
N SER A 222 0.47 -20.21 -6.12
CA SER A 222 1.40 -20.06 -5.00
C SER A 222 0.81 -20.84 -3.83
N PRO A 223 1.55 -21.76 -3.19
CA PRO A 223 1.07 -22.46 -2.01
C PRO A 223 0.75 -21.50 -0.85
N HIS A 224 1.06 -20.21 -1.00
CA HIS A 224 0.81 -19.19 -0.01
C HIS A 224 -0.11 -18.10 -0.60
N PRO A 225 -1.38 -18.07 -0.21
CA PRO A 225 -2.32 -17.05 -0.61
C PRO A 225 -1.86 -15.66 -0.11
N SER A 226 -2.10 -14.63 -0.93
CA SER A 226 -1.70 -13.25 -0.63
C SER A 226 -2.68 -12.57 0.33
N SER A 227 -2.20 -12.14 1.49
CA SER A 227 -2.97 -11.33 2.45
C SER A 227 -3.45 -10.02 1.83
N TYR A 228 -2.58 -9.34 1.09
CA TYR A 228 -2.95 -8.14 0.33
C TYR A 228 -4.02 -8.44 -0.72
N GLY A 229 -3.86 -9.56 -1.45
CA GLY A 229 -4.84 -9.99 -2.44
C GLY A 229 -6.22 -10.28 -1.86
N ALA A 230 -6.30 -10.83 -0.64
CA ALA A 230 -7.56 -11.06 0.06
C ALA A 230 -8.29 -9.75 0.37
N LEU A 231 -7.56 -8.74 0.86
CA LEU A 231 -8.10 -7.42 1.21
C LEU A 231 -8.51 -6.63 -0.04
N ILE A 232 -7.61 -6.51 -1.02
CA ILE A 232 -7.82 -5.63 -2.17
C ILE A 232 -8.99 -6.09 -3.07
N LYS A 233 -9.33 -7.37 -3.09
CA LYS A 233 -10.49 -7.88 -3.80
C LYS A 233 -11.82 -7.39 -3.23
N LYS A 234 -11.84 -6.96 -1.99
CA LYS A 234 -13.04 -6.48 -1.28
C LYS A 234 -13.07 -4.98 -1.10
N THR A 235 -11.98 -4.29 -1.41
CA THR A 235 -11.83 -2.84 -1.26
C THR A 235 -11.64 -2.16 -2.62
N MET A 236 -11.90 -0.86 -2.68
CA MET A 236 -11.58 -0.05 -3.85
C MET A 236 -10.11 0.33 -3.89
N ALA A 237 -9.43 0.34 -2.74
CA ALA A 237 -7.99 0.51 -2.66
C ALA A 237 -7.41 -0.07 -1.37
N GLY A 238 -6.15 -0.49 -1.46
CA GLY A 238 -5.29 -0.81 -0.34
C GLY A 238 -4.17 0.21 -0.22
N CYS A 239 -3.92 0.69 1.00
CA CYS A 239 -2.93 1.70 1.32
C CYS A 239 -2.02 1.20 2.42
N LYS A 240 -0.73 1.44 2.30
CA LYS A 240 0.28 0.98 3.26
C LYS A 240 1.30 2.07 3.54
N CYS A 241 2.23 1.80 4.46
CA CYS A 241 3.30 2.73 4.79
C CYS A 241 2.79 4.08 5.33
N LEU A 242 1.63 4.11 5.99
CA LEU A 242 1.25 5.29 6.73
C LEU A 242 2.21 5.46 7.91
N ILE A 243 2.43 6.69 8.34
CA ILE A 243 3.32 6.98 9.47
C ILE A 243 2.58 7.80 10.53
N ASP A 244 3.16 7.80 11.73
CA ASP A 244 2.70 8.64 12.84
C ASP A 244 1.22 8.42 13.22
N CYS A 245 0.69 7.22 12.92
CA CYS A 245 -0.69 6.84 13.26
C CYS A 245 -0.95 6.86 14.79
N ASP A 246 0.10 6.83 15.59
CA ASP A 246 0.02 6.95 17.04
C ASP A 246 -0.40 8.34 17.53
N GLN A 247 -0.36 9.35 16.67
CA GLN A 247 -0.87 10.67 16.98
C GLN A 247 -2.41 10.74 16.97
N ILE A 248 -3.08 9.70 16.42
CA ILE A 248 -4.53 9.58 16.47
C ILE A 248 -4.92 9.10 17.87
N SER A 249 -5.68 9.92 18.58
CA SER A 249 -6.17 9.62 19.94
C SER A 249 -7.55 8.94 19.95
N GLU A 250 -8.33 9.15 18.92
CA GLU A 250 -9.70 8.66 18.80
C GLU A 250 -9.74 7.23 18.24
N LYS A 251 -10.83 6.50 18.55
CA LYS A 251 -11.11 5.17 17.96
C LYS A 251 -11.64 5.24 16.53
N ARG A 252 -12.18 6.39 16.17
CA ARG A 252 -12.71 6.71 14.84
C ARG A 252 -12.30 8.13 14.48
N VAL A 253 -11.94 8.33 13.24
CA VAL A 253 -11.57 9.65 12.68
C VAL A 253 -12.16 9.81 11.29
N LYS A 254 -12.14 11.03 10.78
CA LYS A 254 -12.38 11.24 9.36
C LYS A 254 -11.04 11.23 8.61
N MET A 255 -10.99 10.53 7.48
CA MET A 255 -9.81 10.49 6.63
C MET A 255 -10.04 11.30 5.36
N ILE A 256 -8.98 12.03 4.96
CA ILE A 256 -8.83 12.62 3.64
C ILE A 256 -7.68 11.90 2.95
N VAL A 257 -7.98 11.33 1.78
CA VAL A 257 -7.04 10.50 1.01
C VAL A 257 -6.94 11.07 -0.40
N LEU A 258 -5.77 11.60 -0.77
CA LEU A 258 -5.60 12.37 -2.01
C LEU A 258 -4.51 11.74 -2.90
N PRO A 259 -4.84 10.69 -3.67
CA PRO A 259 -3.94 10.17 -4.70
C PRO A 259 -3.79 11.18 -5.85
N LEU A 260 -2.71 11.10 -6.61
CA LEU A 260 -2.57 11.85 -7.85
C LEU A 260 -3.61 11.36 -8.86
N LEU A 261 -4.23 12.29 -9.58
CA LEU A 261 -5.17 11.98 -10.65
C LEU A 261 -4.41 11.55 -11.90
N ILE A 262 -4.04 10.27 -11.96
CA ILE A 262 -3.31 9.68 -13.08
C ILE A 262 -4.29 8.93 -13.96
N LYS A 263 -4.43 9.39 -15.19
CA LYS A 263 -5.30 8.73 -16.19
C LYS A 263 -4.91 7.27 -16.38
N ASN A 264 -5.86 6.36 -16.21
CA ASN A 264 -5.67 4.91 -16.27
C ASN A 264 -4.62 4.39 -15.26
N GLY A 265 -4.35 5.14 -14.18
CA GLY A 265 -3.38 4.75 -13.16
C GLY A 265 -3.90 3.65 -12.23
N GLY A 266 -3.03 2.69 -11.89
CA GLY A 266 -3.32 1.62 -10.92
C GLY A 266 -2.81 1.92 -9.52
N ALA A 267 -1.83 2.81 -9.37
CA ALA A 267 -1.26 3.23 -8.10
C ALA A 267 -0.68 4.64 -8.17
N SER A 268 -0.61 5.32 -7.05
CA SER A 268 -0.03 6.66 -6.92
C SER A 268 0.48 6.90 -5.51
N PRO A 269 1.57 7.66 -5.32
CA PRO A 269 1.82 8.33 -4.06
C PRO A 269 0.60 9.13 -3.64
N CYS A 270 0.32 9.13 -2.34
CA CYS A 270 -0.92 9.71 -1.84
C CYS A 270 -0.69 10.49 -0.55
N ARG A 271 -1.44 11.56 -0.34
CA ARG A 271 -1.50 12.27 0.94
C ARG A 271 -2.62 11.69 1.79
N PHE A 272 -2.28 11.30 3.02
CA PHE A 272 -3.22 10.77 4.01
C PHE A 272 -3.29 11.73 5.19
N ILE A 273 -4.48 12.21 5.50
CA ILE A 273 -4.70 13.15 6.59
C ILE A 273 -5.84 12.63 7.46
N ALA A 274 -5.57 12.40 8.74
CA ALA A 274 -6.61 12.15 9.72
C ALA A 274 -7.12 13.48 10.30
N VAL A 275 -8.42 13.56 10.50
CA VAL A 275 -9.13 14.72 11.05
C VAL A 275 -9.81 14.27 12.34
N GLU A 276 -9.36 14.77 13.48
CA GLU A 276 -10.01 14.64 14.79
C GLU A 276 -10.84 15.90 15.07
N GLU A 277 -12.08 15.74 15.55
CA GLU A 277 -13.01 16.85 15.88
C GLU A 277 -12.90 17.31 17.34
#